data_ec395519032cec757bdb02ecf761d6ca
#
_entry.id   ec395519032cec757bdb02ecf761d6ca
#
_cell.length_a   1.000
_cell.length_b   1.000
_cell.length_c   1.000
_cell.angle_alpha   90.00
_cell.angle_beta   90.00
_cell.angle_gamma   90.00
#
_symmetry.space_group_name_H-M   'P 1'
#
loop_
_entity.id
_entity.type
_entity.pdbx_description
1 polymer ?
#
loop_
_entity_poly.entity_id
_entity_poly.type
_entity_poly.pdbx_seq_one_letter_code
_entity_poly.pdbx_strand_id
1 'polypeptide(L)'
;LFTKEEAEFLTHFTAPYQDPETMDQIVEKTGNPQEKVQTIVDRLVSRGLLFTFKSKSDGKVYYSLMPMIPGIFEFYFSSGRDSDDKRKVGELFEKYYMSGGGLEGGASNYPWARVMPIEKTITVNKEISAGHMILPFEKMSEFIRTSRKIAVINCACRTKKKCDHPLETCFVFDYYAEFMVERGFGRYMSVEGALALLEEMEKAGLVHSTINTQTRPQFICNCCTCACLILRGLTELHNPRAIAKSNFLPMRDDELCTRCRKCVQICPLKANLYHASHDKESERILFFEERCIGCGLCAYHCPNDAIELVKVKDEVPEVAPRDAFMRVEAERIH
;
A
#
# COMPACT_ATOMS: atom_id res chain seq x y z
N LEU A 1 -11.55 2.28 -19.92
CA LEU A 1 -12.14 1.68 -18.71
C LEU A 1 -13.66 1.67 -18.78
N PHE A 2 -14.29 2.81 -19.04
CA PHE A 2 -15.74 2.99 -19.05
C PHE A 2 -16.25 3.24 -20.46
N THR A 3 -17.43 2.70 -20.77
CA THR A 3 -18.21 3.17 -21.90
C THR A 3 -18.78 4.56 -21.60
N LYS A 4 -19.28 5.28 -22.63
CA LYS A 4 -19.92 6.58 -22.43
C LYS A 4 -21.13 6.45 -21.49
N GLU A 5 -21.96 5.43 -21.67
CA GLU A 5 -23.11 5.15 -20.82
C GLU A 5 -22.72 4.89 -19.36
N GLU A 6 -21.67 4.08 -19.14
CA GLU A 6 -21.14 3.83 -17.78
C GLU A 6 -20.59 5.08 -17.12
N ALA A 7 -19.87 5.92 -17.87
CA ALA A 7 -19.33 7.16 -17.35
C ALA A 7 -20.45 8.14 -16.97
N GLU A 8 -21.46 8.31 -17.83
CA GLU A 8 -22.65 9.12 -17.54
C GLU A 8 -23.42 8.59 -16.32
N PHE A 9 -23.59 7.27 -16.22
CA PHE A 9 -24.24 6.62 -15.07
C PHE A 9 -23.49 6.91 -13.76
N LEU A 10 -22.16 6.82 -13.77
CA LEU A 10 -21.33 7.03 -12.58
C LEU A 10 -21.32 8.49 -12.08
N THR A 11 -21.69 9.46 -12.91
CA THR A 11 -21.83 10.86 -12.46
C THR A 11 -22.97 11.09 -11.46
N HIS A 12 -23.88 10.13 -11.33
CA HIS A 12 -24.95 10.20 -10.33
C HIS A 12 -24.49 9.78 -8.93
N PHE A 13 -23.34 9.15 -8.79
CA PHE A 13 -22.80 8.76 -7.49
C PHE A 13 -22.14 9.94 -6.78
N THR A 14 -22.15 9.90 -5.45
CA THR A 14 -21.37 10.82 -4.62
C THR A 14 -19.87 10.53 -4.72
N ALA A 15 -19.07 11.44 -4.15
CA ALA A 15 -17.62 11.26 -4.13
C ALA A 15 -17.22 9.94 -3.44
N PRO A 16 -16.06 9.37 -3.82
CA PRO A 16 -15.58 8.11 -3.25
C PRO A 16 -15.55 8.12 -1.72
N TYR A 17 -15.91 6.99 -1.12
CA TYR A 17 -15.95 6.75 0.33
C TYR A 17 -16.98 7.58 1.13
N GLN A 18 -17.79 8.42 0.50
CA GLN A 18 -18.71 9.27 1.26
C GLN A 18 -20.02 8.55 1.53
N ASP A 19 -20.89 8.35 0.60
CA ASP A 19 -22.21 7.81 0.84
C ASP A 19 -22.46 6.56 -0.01
N PRO A 20 -22.24 5.35 0.55
CA PRO A 20 -22.63 4.11 -0.13
C PRO A 20 -24.14 4.07 -0.32
N GLU A 21 -24.61 3.70 -1.50
CA GLU A 21 -25.99 3.73 -1.92
C GLU A 21 -26.54 2.31 -2.15
N THR A 22 -27.80 2.08 -1.78
CA THR A 22 -28.51 0.84 -2.13
C THR A 22 -28.98 0.89 -3.58
N MET A 23 -29.38 -0.28 -4.12
CA MET A 23 -29.94 -0.35 -5.47
C MET A 23 -31.14 0.58 -5.65
N ASP A 24 -32.05 0.61 -4.68
CA ASP A 24 -33.26 1.45 -4.73
C ASP A 24 -32.90 2.94 -4.82
N GLN A 25 -31.92 3.39 -4.04
CA GLN A 25 -31.44 4.77 -4.06
C GLN A 25 -30.81 5.14 -5.41
N ILE A 26 -30.04 4.21 -6.02
CA ILE A 26 -29.45 4.42 -7.33
C ILE A 26 -30.52 4.50 -8.43
N VAL A 27 -31.54 3.65 -8.37
CA VAL A 27 -32.69 3.67 -9.29
C VAL A 27 -33.42 5.00 -9.20
N GLU A 28 -33.76 5.43 -7.98
CA GLU A 28 -34.43 6.73 -7.74
C GLU A 28 -33.59 7.90 -8.29
N LYS A 29 -32.30 7.91 -7.99
CA LYS A 29 -31.39 9.01 -8.34
C LYS A 29 -31.11 9.10 -9.85
N THR A 30 -31.03 7.97 -10.52
CA THR A 30 -30.76 7.93 -11.97
C THR A 30 -32.02 8.07 -12.81
N GLY A 31 -33.21 7.79 -12.24
CA GLY A 31 -34.49 7.76 -12.97
C GLY A 31 -34.57 6.66 -14.04
N ASN A 32 -33.62 5.70 -14.04
CA ASN A 32 -33.62 4.60 -14.98
C ASN A 32 -34.42 3.39 -14.47
N PRO A 33 -34.98 2.54 -15.34
CA PRO A 33 -35.59 1.29 -14.93
C PRO A 33 -34.60 0.40 -14.17
N GLN A 34 -35.09 -0.28 -13.11
CA GLN A 34 -34.27 -1.13 -12.23
C GLN A 34 -33.44 -2.18 -12.99
N GLU A 35 -34.01 -2.82 -13.99
CA GLU A 35 -33.32 -3.82 -14.82
C GLU A 35 -32.10 -3.24 -15.55
N LYS A 36 -32.24 -2.01 -16.07
CA LYS A 36 -31.14 -1.31 -16.73
C LYS A 36 -30.06 -0.93 -15.71
N VAL A 37 -30.43 -0.41 -14.54
CA VAL A 37 -29.49 -0.06 -13.45
C VAL A 37 -28.74 -1.31 -13.01
N GLN A 38 -29.45 -2.43 -12.76
CA GLN A 38 -28.83 -3.70 -12.38
C GLN A 38 -27.81 -4.17 -13.41
N THR A 39 -28.14 -4.12 -14.69
CA THR A 39 -27.24 -4.54 -15.78
C THR A 39 -25.95 -3.72 -15.81
N ILE A 40 -26.04 -2.39 -15.63
CA ILE A 40 -24.86 -1.52 -15.62
C ILE A 40 -24.04 -1.78 -14.37
N VAL A 41 -24.67 -1.87 -13.21
CA VAL A 41 -24.00 -2.13 -11.92
C VAL A 41 -23.27 -3.46 -11.95
N ASP A 42 -23.93 -4.56 -12.39
CA ASP A 42 -23.29 -5.89 -12.44
C ASP A 42 -22.05 -5.92 -13.36
N ARG A 43 -22.14 -5.23 -14.49
CA ARG A 43 -21.03 -5.09 -15.42
C ARG A 43 -19.86 -4.30 -14.82
N LEU A 44 -20.11 -3.23 -14.07
CA LEU A 44 -19.10 -2.43 -13.40
C LEU A 44 -18.48 -3.19 -12.23
N VAL A 45 -19.30 -3.82 -11.41
CA VAL A 45 -18.88 -4.60 -10.24
C VAL A 45 -18.03 -5.80 -10.65
N SER A 46 -18.42 -6.55 -11.69
CA SER A 46 -17.67 -7.72 -12.18
C SER A 46 -16.27 -7.36 -12.71
N ARG A 47 -16.10 -6.13 -13.16
CA ARG A 47 -14.81 -5.59 -13.67
C ARG A 47 -13.97 -4.93 -12.58
N GLY A 48 -14.49 -4.82 -11.33
CA GLY A 48 -13.81 -4.13 -10.24
C GLY A 48 -13.80 -2.61 -10.39
N LEU A 49 -14.81 -2.03 -11.06
CA LEU A 49 -14.90 -0.60 -11.34
C LEU A 49 -15.95 0.13 -10.46
N LEU A 50 -16.78 -0.63 -9.76
CA LEU A 50 -17.69 -0.17 -8.74
C LEU A 50 -17.59 -1.11 -7.54
N PHE A 51 -17.41 -0.56 -6.35
CA PHE A 51 -17.31 -1.34 -5.12
C PHE A 51 -18.70 -1.71 -4.60
N THR A 52 -18.82 -2.92 -4.08
CA THR A 52 -20.05 -3.38 -3.41
C THR A 52 -19.72 -4.21 -2.18
N PHE A 53 -20.55 -4.10 -1.17
CA PHE A 53 -20.45 -4.88 0.06
C PHE A 53 -21.83 -5.07 0.70
N LYS A 54 -21.96 -6.15 1.46
CA LYS A 54 -23.16 -6.40 2.29
C LYS A 54 -22.93 -5.84 3.68
N SER A 55 -23.75 -4.87 4.07
CA SER A 55 -23.71 -4.26 5.40
C SER A 55 -24.11 -5.27 6.47
N LYS A 56 -23.39 -5.25 7.59
CA LYS A 56 -23.71 -6.10 8.76
C LYS A 56 -24.76 -5.51 9.67
N SER A 57 -24.98 -4.20 9.60
CA SER A 57 -25.93 -3.50 10.46
C SER A 57 -27.36 -3.70 10.03
N ASP A 58 -27.62 -3.79 8.72
CA ASP A 58 -28.98 -3.86 8.16
C ASP A 58 -29.17 -4.95 7.11
N GLY A 59 -28.10 -5.70 6.77
CA GLY A 59 -28.13 -6.79 5.80
C GLY A 59 -28.29 -6.37 4.35
N LYS A 60 -28.31 -5.06 4.04
CA LYS A 60 -28.47 -4.55 2.68
C LYS A 60 -27.15 -4.56 1.91
N VAL A 61 -27.26 -4.60 0.58
CA VAL A 61 -26.13 -4.45 -0.34
C VAL A 61 -25.98 -2.98 -0.70
N TYR A 62 -24.78 -2.47 -0.55
CA TYR A 62 -24.39 -1.11 -0.87
C TYR A 62 -23.37 -1.06 -2.01
N TYR A 63 -23.42 0.01 -2.76
CA TYR A 63 -22.55 0.33 -3.87
C TYR A 63 -21.88 1.67 -3.64
N SER A 64 -20.62 1.81 -4.05
CA SER A 64 -19.87 3.04 -3.86
C SER A 64 -18.84 3.23 -4.98
N LEU A 65 -18.63 4.48 -5.37
CA LEU A 65 -17.47 4.83 -6.17
C LEU A 65 -16.19 4.53 -5.39
N MET A 66 -15.15 4.21 -6.16
CA MET A 66 -13.80 4.11 -5.63
C MET A 66 -12.95 5.26 -6.16
N PRO A 67 -11.98 5.75 -5.37
CA PRO A 67 -10.96 6.65 -5.93
C PRO A 67 -10.15 5.91 -7.00
N MET A 68 -9.40 6.69 -7.78
CA MET A 68 -8.52 6.12 -8.79
C MET A 68 -7.45 5.22 -8.13
N ILE A 69 -6.84 5.70 -7.03
CA ILE A 69 -5.79 5.04 -6.23
C ILE A 69 -5.96 5.46 -4.77
N PRO A 70 -6.00 4.55 -3.80
CA PRO A 70 -6.23 3.11 -3.95
C PRO A 70 -7.69 2.81 -4.27
N GLY A 71 -7.93 1.97 -5.24
CA GLY A 71 -9.30 1.61 -5.66
C GLY A 71 -9.36 1.05 -7.07
N ILE A 72 -9.85 1.84 -8.04
CA ILE A 72 -10.06 1.38 -9.43
C ILE A 72 -8.81 0.73 -10.02
N PHE A 73 -7.64 1.34 -9.80
CA PHE A 73 -6.36 0.82 -10.31
C PHE A 73 -6.07 -0.57 -9.76
N GLU A 74 -6.11 -0.72 -8.43
CA GLU A 74 -5.81 -1.99 -7.77
C GLU A 74 -6.78 -3.08 -8.18
N PHE A 75 -8.07 -2.81 -8.15
CA PHE A 75 -9.09 -3.81 -8.48
C PHE A 75 -9.07 -4.21 -9.95
N TYR A 76 -8.84 -3.27 -10.85
CA TYR A 76 -8.76 -3.55 -12.28
C TYR A 76 -7.55 -4.43 -12.64
N PHE A 77 -6.37 -4.16 -12.07
CA PHE A 77 -5.15 -4.88 -12.40
C PHE A 77 -4.93 -6.15 -11.55
N SER A 78 -5.49 -6.25 -10.35
CA SER A 78 -5.23 -7.38 -9.43
C SER A 78 -5.79 -8.72 -9.90
N SER A 79 -6.65 -8.75 -10.92
CA SER A 79 -7.10 -10.03 -11.49
C SER A 79 -5.96 -10.87 -12.10
N GLY A 80 -4.77 -10.31 -12.30
CA GLY A 80 -3.62 -10.97 -12.90
C GLY A 80 -3.78 -11.36 -14.37
N ARG A 81 -4.99 -11.20 -14.94
CA ARG A 81 -5.27 -11.53 -16.35
C ARG A 81 -4.58 -10.53 -17.26
N ASP A 82 -3.92 -11.00 -18.30
CA ASP A 82 -3.37 -10.17 -19.36
C ASP A 82 -4.38 -10.06 -20.53
N SER A 83 -4.52 -8.87 -21.08
CA SER A 83 -5.33 -8.60 -22.27
C SER A 83 -4.84 -7.33 -22.96
N ASP A 84 -5.16 -7.17 -24.25
CA ASP A 84 -4.82 -5.96 -25.01
C ASP A 84 -5.38 -4.69 -24.36
N ASP A 85 -6.62 -4.75 -23.87
CA ASP A 85 -7.25 -3.64 -23.17
C ASP A 85 -6.49 -3.29 -21.87
N LYS A 86 -6.05 -4.30 -21.10
CA LYS A 86 -5.26 -4.03 -19.89
C LYS A 86 -3.90 -3.44 -20.20
N ARG A 87 -3.24 -3.90 -21.24
CA ARG A 87 -1.98 -3.31 -21.69
C ARG A 87 -2.17 -1.85 -22.08
N LYS A 88 -3.18 -1.56 -22.92
CA LYS A 88 -3.52 -0.18 -23.32
C LYS A 88 -3.88 0.72 -22.14
N VAL A 89 -4.71 0.24 -21.21
CA VAL A 89 -5.04 0.98 -19.98
C VAL A 89 -3.78 1.20 -19.14
N GLY A 90 -2.90 0.22 -19.02
CA GLY A 90 -1.62 0.33 -18.32
C GLY A 90 -0.70 1.40 -18.92
N GLU A 91 -0.63 1.49 -20.25
CA GLU A 91 0.14 2.54 -20.95
C GLU A 91 -0.45 3.94 -20.73
N LEU A 92 -1.77 4.07 -20.81
CA LEU A 92 -2.45 5.34 -20.53
C LEU A 92 -2.26 5.77 -19.08
N PHE A 93 -2.32 4.81 -18.16
CA PHE A 93 -2.09 5.06 -16.74
C PHE A 93 -0.64 5.48 -16.46
N GLU A 94 0.34 4.88 -17.16
CA GLU A 94 1.73 5.30 -17.05
C GLU A 94 1.94 6.73 -17.56
N LYS A 95 1.32 7.08 -18.68
CA LYS A 95 1.35 8.46 -19.21
C LYS A 95 0.75 9.45 -18.21
N TYR A 96 -0.43 9.14 -17.65
CA TYR A 96 -1.06 9.95 -16.62
C TYR A 96 -0.15 10.10 -15.39
N TYR A 97 0.41 9.00 -14.90
CA TYR A 97 1.30 8.99 -13.75
C TYR A 97 2.52 9.90 -13.95
N MET A 98 3.19 9.77 -15.10
CA MET A 98 4.40 10.53 -15.42
C MET A 98 4.11 12.00 -15.81
N SER A 99 2.90 12.34 -16.25
CA SER A 99 2.51 13.70 -16.59
C SER A 99 2.04 14.55 -15.41
N GLY A 100 2.16 14.06 -14.19
CA GLY A 100 1.81 14.77 -12.96
C GLY A 100 0.80 14.05 -12.07
N GLY A 101 -0.01 13.11 -12.60
CA GLY A 101 -0.97 12.35 -11.79
C GLY A 101 -0.34 11.54 -10.65
N GLY A 102 0.93 11.14 -10.80
CA GLY A 102 1.69 10.50 -9.73
C GLY A 102 2.03 11.44 -8.56
N LEU A 103 1.95 12.74 -8.75
CA LEU A 103 2.17 13.75 -7.70
C LEU A 103 0.91 14.01 -6.87
N GLU A 104 -0.28 13.70 -7.39
CA GLU A 104 -1.55 13.92 -6.69
C GLU A 104 -1.62 13.15 -5.37
N GLY A 105 -1.08 11.92 -5.31
CA GLY A 105 -0.98 11.12 -4.09
C GLY A 105 -0.17 11.76 -2.97
N GLY A 106 0.71 12.71 -3.29
CA GLY A 106 1.52 13.49 -2.35
C GLY A 106 1.22 15.00 -2.39
N ALA A 107 0.08 15.40 -2.93
CA ALA A 107 -0.35 16.80 -2.97
C ALA A 107 -0.77 17.33 -1.59
N SER A 108 -1.13 16.44 -0.66
CA SER A 108 -1.36 16.75 0.75
C SER A 108 -0.06 16.68 1.55
N ASN A 109 0.03 17.41 2.65
CA ASN A 109 1.10 17.25 3.63
C ASN A 109 0.96 15.94 4.43
N TYR A 110 -0.24 15.34 4.42
CA TYR A 110 -0.51 14.03 5.01
C TYR A 110 -0.40 12.94 3.94
N PRO A 111 0.67 12.11 3.95
CA PRO A 111 0.81 11.02 3.01
C PRO A 111 -0.30 9.97 3.20
N TRP A 112 -0.93 9.55 2.10
CA TRP A 112 -2.00 8.56 2.13
C TRP A 112 -1.56 7.19 2.66
N ALA A 113 -0.34 6.78 2.35
CA ALA A 113 0.24 5.51 2.76
C ALA A 113 1.42 5.73 3.69
N ARG A 114 1.75 4.71 4.48
CA ARG A 114 2.94 4.69 5.34
C ARG A 114 3.72 3.40 5.19
N VAL A 115 5.01 3.50 5.45
CA VAL A 115 5.91 2.35 5.56
C VAL A 115 5.67 1.63 6.89
N MET A 116 5.62 0.31 6.81
CA MET A 116 5.61 -0.57 7.97
C MET A 116 7.00 -1.20 8.15
N PRO A 117 7.59 -1.10 9.32
CA PRO A 117 8.89 -1.71 9.58
C PRO A 117 8.79 -3.24 9.64
N ILE A 118 9.87 -3.93 9.32
CA ILE A 118 9.99 -5.37 9.56
C ILE A 118 10.10 -5.60 11.09
N GLU A 119 9.05 -6.16 11.69
CA GLU A 119 8.88 -6.24 13.16
C GLU A 119 10.05 -6.91 13.88
N LYS A 120 10.57 -8.00 13.34
CA LYS A 120 11.66 -8.76 13.96
C LYS A 120 13.01 -8.04 13.97
N THR A 121 13.13 -6.90 13.30
CA THR A 121 14.34 -6.08 13.29
C THR A 121 14.30 -4.94 14.32
N ILE A 122 13.18 -4.80 15.02
CA ILE A 122 12.98 -3.72 15.97
C ILE A 122 13.52 -4.14 17.34
N THR A 123 14.47 -3.37 17.83
CA THR A 123 14.97 -3.52 19.20
C THR A 123 14.24 -2.55 20.13
N VAL A 124 13.61 -3.10 21.16
CA VAL A 124 13.07 -2.31 22.26
C VAL A 124 14.20 -2.08 23.24
N ASN A 125 14.90 -0.99 23.11
CA ASN A 125 15.95 -0.62 24.06
C ASN A 125 15.32 -0.26 25.40
N LYS A 126 15.51 -1.11 26.43
CA LYS A 126 14.97 -0.93 27.78
C LYS A 126 15.56 0.29 28.54
N GLU A 127 16.66 0.85 28.04
CA GLU A 127 17.38 1.95 28.67
C GLU A 127 16.99 3.33 28.11
N ILE A 128 16.38 3.40 26.94
CA ILE A 128 15.87 4.64 26.36
C ILE A 128 14.45 4.84 26.86
N SER A 129 14.32 5.55 27.98
CA SER A 129 13.13 6.13 28.61
C SER A 129 11.76 5.48 28.33
N ALA A 130 10.96 5.38 29.36
CA ALA A 130 9.63 4.77 29.48
C ALA A 130 8.52 5.22 28.47
N GLY A 131 8.86 5.72 27.29
CA GLY A 131 7.93 6.26 26.29
C GLY A 131 7.93 5.56 24.92
N HIS A 132 8.95 4.78 24.55
CA HIS A 132 9.06 4.24 23.19
C HIS A 132 8.56 2.80 23.09
N MET A 133 7.27 2.59 23.33
CA MET A 133 6.62 1.30 23.04
C MET A 133 6.32 1.17 21.55
N ILE A 134 6.46 -0.06 21.00
CA ILE A 134 5.92 -0.37 19.66
C ILE A 134 4.41 -0.40 19.76
N LEU A 135 3.75 0.52 19.09
CA LEU A 135 2.31 0.65 19.14
C LEU A 135 1.63 -0.41 18.20
N PRO A 136 0.39 -0.84 18.49
CA PRO A 136 -0.30 -1.85 17.68
C PRO A 136 -0.34 -1.49 16.19
N PHE A 137 -0.55 -0.22 15.85
CA PHE A 137 -0.59 0.24 14.47
C PHE A 137 0.79 0.24 13.77
N GLU A 138 1.88 0.01 14.47
CA GLU A 138 3.23 -0.15 13.92
C GLU A 138 3.56 -1.61 13.59
N LYS A 139 2.63 -2.54 13.86
CA LYS A 139 2.80 -3.99 13.67
C LYS A 139 1.87 -4.53 12.59
N MET A 140 2.42 -5.09 11.53
CA MET A 140 1.62 -5.76 10.51
C MET A 140 1.00 -7.05 11.02
N SER A 141 1.71 -7.76 11.90
CA SER A 141 1.19 -8.97 12.52
C SER A 141 -0.09 -8.71 13.31
N GLU A 142 -0.22 -7.56 13.96
CA GLU A 142 -1.42 -7.15 14.68
C GLU A 142 -2.60 -6.94 13.71
N PHE A 143 -2.39 -6.26 12.61
CA PHE A 143 -3.41 -6.09 11.58
C PHE A 143 -3.87 -7.43 10.98
N ILE A 144 -2.93 -8.32 10.69
CA ILE A 144 -3.25 -9.66 10.17
C ILE A 144 -4.08 -10.46 11.20
N ARG A 145 -3.67 -10.46 12.49
CA ARG A 145 -4.34 -11.21 13.55
C ARG A 145 -5.73 -10.70 13.91
N THR A 146 -5.95 -9.39 13.80
CA THR A 146 -7.21 -8.74 14.18
C THR A 146 -8.22 -8.66 13.04
N SER A 147 -7.82 -8.95 11.81
CA SER A 147 -8.70 -8.96 10.65
C SER A 147 -9.57 -10.23 10.63
N ARG A 148 -10.84 -10.07 10.27
CA ARG A 148 -11.80 -11.19 10.23
C ARG A 148 -11.63 -12.07 8.99
N LYS A 149 -11.30 -11.45 7.87
CA LYS A 149 -11.03 -12.12 6.59
C LYS A 149 -9.76 -11.54 5.99
N ILE A 150 -8.91 -12.41 5.52
CA ILE A 150 -7.65 -12.07 4.87
C ILE A 150 -7.68 -12.71 3.50
N ALA A 151 -7.34 -11.96 2.47
CA ALA A 151 -7.11 -12.51 1.15
C ALA A 151 -5.79 -11.97 0.57
N VAL A 152 -5.13 -12.80 -0.22
CA VAL A 152 -3.99 -12.38 -1.04
C VAL A 152 -4.45 -12.20 -2.47
N ILE A 153 -3.93 -11.14 -3.10
CA ILE A 153 -4.21 -10.75 -4.47
C ILE A 153 -2.92 -10.50 -5.23
N ASN A 154 -3.01 -10.54 -6.55
CA ASN A 154 -1.91 -10.10 -7.39
C ASN A 154 -1.64 -8.60 -7.20
N CYS A 155 -0.37 -8.24 -7.10
CA CYS A 155 0.04 -6.84 -7.02
C CYS A 155 -0.32 -6.10 -8.31
N ALA A 156 -1.26 -5.17 -8.26
CA ALA A 156 -1.72 -4.38 -9.40
C ALA A 156 -0.56 -3.63 -10.09
N CYS A 157 0.34 -3.05 -9.31
CA CYS A 157 1.51 -2.34 -9.84
C CYS A 157 2.41 -3.25 -10.66
N ARG A 158 2.67 -4.50 -10.19
CA ARG A 158 3.50 -5.48 -10.91
C ARG A 158 2.74 -6.15 -12.06
N THR A 159 1.44 -6.28 -11.98
CA THR A 159 0.63 -6.70 -13.13
C THR A 159 0.72 -5.69 -14.27
N LYS A 160 0.68 -4.39 -13.94
CA LYS A 160 0.83 -3.30 -14.92
C LYS A 160 2.26 -3.18 -15.45
N LYS A 161 3.25 -3.13 -14.56
CA LYS A 161 4.68 -2.94 -14.88
C LYS A 161 5.47 -4.16 -14.40
N LYS A 162 5.63 -5.15 -15.27
CA LYS A 162 6.28 -6.42 -14.96
C LYS A 162 7.70 -6.23 -14.41
N CYS A 163 8.05 -7.02 -13.40
CA CYS A 163 9.39 -7.13 -12.83
C CYS A 163 9.57 -8.54 -12.22
N ASP A 164 10.79 -8.87 -11.81
CA ASP A 164 11.15 -10.22 -11.35
C ASP A 164 10.64 -10.57 -9.94
N HIS A 165 10.03 -9.63 -9.23
CA HIS A 165 9.49 -9.90 -7.91
C HIS A 165 8.17 -10.70 -7.97
N PRO A 166 7.83 -11.46 -6.90
CA PRO A 166 6.59 -12.22 -6.83
C PRO A 166 5.35 -11.37 -7.10
N LEU A 167 4.37 -11.93 -7.79
CA LEU A 167 3.16 -11.21 -8.18
C LEU A 167 2.08 -11.26 -7.10
N GLU A 168 1.81 -12.43 -6.52
CA GLU A 168 0.78 -12.65 -5.49
C GLU A 168 1.33 -12.24 -4.12
N THR A 169 1.22 -10.96 -3.77
CA THR A 169 1.91 -10.40 -2.59
C THR A 169 1.12 -9.35 -1.84
N CYS A 170 -0.01 -8.86 -2.35
CA CYS A 170 -0.78 -7.84 -1.67
C CYS A 170 -1.89 -8.47 -0.85
N PHE A 171 -2.01 -8.07 0.42
CA PHE A 171 -3.12 -8.50 1.27
C PHE A 171 -4.25 -7.47 1.22
N VAL A 172 -5.47 -7.97 1.24
CA VAL A 172 -6.69 -7.18 1.44
C VAL A 172 -7.51 -7.80 2.57
N PHE A 173 -8.26 -6.95 3.28
CA PHE A 173 -8.92 -7.35 4.51
C PHE A 173 -10.43 -7.13 4.47
N ASP A 174 -11.15 -7.93 5.23
CA ASP A 174 -12.58 -7.82 5.51
C ASP A 174 -13.44 -7.69 4.25
N TYR A 175 -14.17 -6.60 4.06
CA TYR A 175 -15.02 -6.36 2.90
C TYR A 175 -14.26 -6.32 1.57
N TYR A 176 -13.02 -5.83 1.58
CA TYR A 176 -12.17 -5.84 0.39
C TYR A 176 -11.72 -7.26 0.05
N ALA A 177 -11.45 -8.10 1.05
CA ALA A 177 -11.13 -9.52 0.84
C ALA A 177 -12.34 -10.26 0.23
N GLU A 178 -13.54 -10.04 0.76
CA GLU A 178 -14.78 -10.59 0.20
C GLU A 178 -14.97 -10.15 -1.25
N PHE A 179 -14.89 -8.85 -1.52
CA PHE A 179 -15.03 -8.28 -2.86
C PHE A 179 -14.07 -8.90 -3.88
N MET A 180 -12.80 -9.04 -3.51
CA MET A 180 -11.78 -9.55 -4.42
C MET A 180 -11.90 -11.05 -4.68
N VAL A 181 -12.20 -11.84 -3.63
CA VAL A 181 -12.30 -13.30 -3.75
C VAL A 181 -13.56 -13.72 -4.52
N GLU A 182 -14.70 -13.08 -4.25
CA GLU A 182 -15.96 -13.37 -4.95
C GLU A 182 -15.87 -13.11 -6.47
N ARG A 183 -14.94 -12.25 -6.89
CA ARG A 183 -14.69 -11.93 -8.32
C ARG A 183 -13.54 -12.71 -8.93
N GLY A 184 -12.96 -13.63 -8.16
CA GLY A 184 -11.82 -14.43 -8.62
C GLY A 184 -10.54 -13.63 -8.80
N PHE A 185 -10.38 -12.52 -8.06
CA PHE A 185 -9.18 -11.67 -8.11
C PHE A 185 -8.16 -12.03 -7.02
N GLY A 186 -8.49 -12.96 -6.13
CA GLY A 186 -7.62 -13.42 -5.05
C GLY A 186 -8.16 -14.66 -4.38
N ARG A 187 -7.49 -15.08 -3.33
CA ARG A 187 -7.88 -16.24 -2.50
C ARG A 187 -7.77 -15.92 -1.02
N TYR A 188 -8.66 -16.51 -0.22
CA TYR A 188 -8.58 -16.38 1.23
C TYR A 188 -7.31 -17.06 1.78
N MET A 189 -6.82 -16.52 2.88
CA MET A 189 -5.69 -17.07 3.64
C MET A 189 -6.02 -17.20 5.12
N SER A 190 -5.37 -18.15 5.80
CA SER A 190 -5.31 -18.17 7.25
C SER A 190 -4.34 -17.09 7.76
N VAL A 191 -4.42 -16.79 9.05
CA VAL A 191 -3.46 -15.89 9.73
C VAL A 191 -2.04 -16.41 9.58
N GLU A 192 -1.82 -17.70 9.80
CA GLU A 192 -0.50 -18.35 9.70
C GLU A 192 0.05 -18.27 8.28
N GLY A 193 -0.81 -18.53 7.27
CA GLY A 193 -0.44 -18.43 5.86
C GLY A 193 -0.06 -16.98 5.47
N ALA A 194 -0.79 -15.99 5.99
CA ALA A 194 -0.50 -14.59 5.73
C ALA A 194 0.83 -14.13 6.38
N LEU A 195 1.09 -14.58 7.61
CA LEU A 195 2.36 -14.29 8.30
C LEU A 195 3.56 -14.97 7.61
N ALA A 196 3.39 -16.22 7.15
CA ALA A 196 4.42 -16.92 6.39
C ALA A 196 4.73 -16.20 5.05
N LEU A 197 3.68 -15.79 4.31
CA LEU A 197 3.86 -15.05 3.07
C LEU A 197 4.51 -13.67 3.30
N LEU A 198 4.21 -13.02 4.43
CA LEU A 198 4.85 -11.76 4.80
C LEU A 198 6.37 -11.96 4.94
N GLU A 199 6.79 -13.02 5.62
CA GLU A 199 8.20 -13.35 5.77
C GLU A 199 8.89 -13.68 4.43
N GLU A 200 8.19 -14.34 3.51
CA GLU A 200 8.71 -14.55 2.14
C GLU A 200 8.95 -13.22 1.42
N MET A 201 8.08 -12.24 1.63
CA MET A 201 8.24 -10.90 1.05
C MET A 201 9.42 -10.13 1.65
N GLU A 202 9.68 -10.30 2.95
CA GLU A 202 10.88 -9.79 3.61
C GLU A 202 12.16 -10.38 3.00
N LYS A 203 12.18 -11.71 2.81
CA LYS A 203 13.29 -12.41 2.13
C LYS A 203 13.49 -11.93 0.69
N ALA A 204 12.40 -11.60 -0.01
CA ALA A 204 12.44 -11.07 -1.37
C ALA A 204 12.84 -9.59 -1.43
N GLY A 205 13.10 -8.92 -0.31
CA GLY A 205 13.52 -7.51 -0.26
C GLY A 205 12.40 -6.51 -0.56
N LEU A 206 11.15 -6.87 -0.28
CA LEU A 206 10.00 -6.01 -0.51
C LEU A 206 9.68 -5.12 0.70
N VAL A 207 9.33 -3.87 0.42
CA VAL A 207 8.95 -2.89 1.43
C VAL A 207 7.48 -3.09 1.80
N HIS A 208 7.20 -3.23 3.07
CA HIS A 208 5.84 -3.27 3.57
C HIS A 208 5.24 -1.87 3.69
N SER A 209 4.02 -1.73 3.23
CA SER A 209 3.28 -0.47 3.37
C SER A 209 1.78 -0.72 3.54
N THR A 210 1.10 0.23 4.17
CA THR A 210 -0.34 0.21 4.34
C THR A 210 -0.91 1.64 4.26
N ILE A 211 -2.22 1.79 4.35
CA ILE A 211 -2.86 3.09 4.52
C ILE A 211 -2.37 3.75 5.82
N ASN A 212 -2.20 5.06 5.80
CA ASN A 212 -1.65 5.82 6.92
C ASN A 212 -2.70 6.05 8.03
N THR A 213 -3.11 4.96 8.72
CA THR A 213 -4.11 4.96 9.79
C THR A 213 -3.72 4.04 10.93
N GLN A 214 -4.35 4.24 12.10
CA GLN A 214 -4.14 3.40 13.28
C GLN A 214 -4.92 2.09 13.23
N THR A 215 -6.11 2.09 12.62
CA THR A 215 -7.04 0.97 12.64
C THR A 215 -7.54 0.63 11.25
N ARG A 216 -8.08 -0.60 11.11
CA ARG A 216 -8.78 -1.08 9.91
C ARG A 216 -8.00 -0.89 8.62
N PRO A 217 -6.79 -1.45 8.49
CA PRO A 217 -6.09 -1.41 7.23
C PRO A 217 -6.96 -2.08 6.17
N GLN A 218 -7.08 -1.42 5.03
CA GLN A 218 -7.80 -1.98 3.88
C GLN A 218 -6.93 -2.98 3.13
N PHE A 219 -5.62 -2.75 3.18
CA PHE A 219 -4.61 -3.54 2.50
C PHE A 219 -3.25 -3.48 3.23
N ILE A 220 -2.42 -4.48 2.99
CA ILE A 220 -0.97 -4.44 3.18
C ILE A 220 -0.33 -4.72 1.82
N CYS A 221 0.49 -3.80 1.35
CA CYS A 221 1.27 -3.94 0.14
C CYS A 221 2.71 -4.38 0.46
N ASN A 222 3.28 -5.22 -0.41
CA ASN A 222 4.68 -5.62 -0.37
C ASN A 222 5.35 -5.09 -1.64
N CYS A 223 6.02 -3.96 -1.53
CA CYS A 223 6.35 -3.06 -2.62
C CYS A 223 7.81 -3.12 -3.06
N CYS A 224 8.05 -2.92 -4.35
CA CYS A 224 9.37 -2.71 -4.94
C CYS A 224 9.44 -1.35 -5.64
N THR A 225 10.61 -0.75 -5.73
CA THR A 225 10.82 0.53 -6.43
C THR A 225 10.69 0.41 -7.95
N CYS A 226 10.75 -0.80 -8.51
CA CYS A 226 10.64 -1.01 -9.95
C CYS A 226 9.21 -0.89 -10.52
N ALA A 227 8.17 -1.13 -9.71
CA ALA A 227 6.79 -1.13 -10.20
C ALA A 227 5.81 -0.34 -9.33
N CYS A 228 6.02 -0.24 -8.02
CA CYS A 228 5.07 0.39 -7.09
C CYS A 228 4.91 1.88 -7.39
N LEU A 229 3.67 2.33 -7.60
CA LEU A 229 3.37 3.73 -7.88
C LEU A 229 3.81 4.65 -6.72
N ILE A 230 3.63 4.22 -5.47
CA ILE A 230 4.01 5.00 -4.28
C ILE A 230 5.53 5.14 -4.16
N LEU A 231 6.27 4.02 -4.23
CA LEU A 231 7.74 4.07 -4.10
C LEU A 231 8.42 4.73 -5.29
N ARG A 232 7.85 4.61 -6.49
CA ARG A 232 8.30 5.36 -7.68
C ARG A 232 8.05 6.88 -7.52
N GLY A 233 7.03 7.26 -6.74
CA GLY A 233 6.83 8.65 -6.34
C GLY A 233 8.07 9.23 -5.66
N LEU A 234 8.75 8.44 -4.81
CA LEU A 234 10.02 8.85 -4.20
C LEU A 234 11.21 8.83 -5.17
N THR A 235 11.31 7.78 -6.01
CA THR A 235 12.53 7.51 -6.80
C THR A 235 12.54 8.13 -8.18
N GLU A 236 11.37 8.27 -8.83
CA GLU A 236 11.23 8.80 -10.18
C GLU A 236 10.65 10.22 -10.20
N LEU A 237 9.68 10.52 -9.33
CA LEU A 237 9.04 11.84 -9.26
C LEU A 237 9.63 12.74 -8.18
N HIS A 238 10.57 12.23 -7.39
CA HIS A 238 11.24 12.96 -6.29
C HIS A 238 10.27 13.63 -5.31
N ASN A 239 9.11 13.02 -5.08
CA ASN A 239 8.10 13.52 -4.16
C ASN A 239 8.33 12.95 -2.75
N PRO A 240 8.86 13.73 -1.79
CA PRO A 240 9.15 13.26 -0.43
C PRO A 240 7.89 12.90 0.37
N ARG A 241 6.72 13.37 -0.09
CA ARG A 241 5.41 13.14 0.53
C ARG A 241 4.64 11.96 -0.09
N ALA A 242 5.25 11.21 -1.00
CA ALA A 242 4.60 10.05 -1.62
C ALA A 242 4.22 8.96 -0.61
N ILE A 243 4.96 8.85 0.50
CA ILE A 243 4.69 7.90 1.59
C ILE A 243 5.21 8.44 2.92
N ALA A 244 4.48 8.22 4.00
CA ALA A 244 4.98 8.50 5.35
C ALA A 244 6.08 7.48 5.71
N LYS A 245 7.18 7.98 6.23
CA LYS A 245 8.25 7.15 6.78
C LYS A 245 7.76 6.46 8.05
N SER A 246 8.34 5.32 8.42
CA SER A 246 8.08 4.71 9.72
C SER A 246 8.69 5.53 10.86
N ASN A 247 8.32 5.22 12.09
CA ASN A 247 8.89 5.85 13.29
C ASN A 247 10.28 5.34 13.65
N PHE A 248 10.90 4.54 12.78
CA PHE A 248 12.13 3.81 13.09
C PHE A 248 13.25 4.18 12.12
N LEU A 249 14.49 4.18 12.62
CA LEU A 249 15.70 4.28 11.81
C LEU A 249 16.67 3.13 12.11
N PRO A 250 17.47 2.70 11.11
CA PRO A 250 18.50 1.70 11.32
C PRO A 250 19.67 2.32 12.10
N MET A 251 20.05 1.66 13.19
CA MET A 251 21.29 1.92 13.92
C MET A 251 22.27 0.80 13.61
N ARG A 252 23.49 1.16 13.27
CA ARG A 252 24.54 0.18 12.92
C ARG A 252 25.60 0.16 14.01
N ASP A 253 25.93 -1.06 14.44
CA ASP A 253 27.09 -1.35 15.25
C ASP A 253 28.31 -1.54 14.34
N ASP A 254 29.27 -0.62 14.41
CA ASP A 254 30.46 -0.65 13.56
C ASP A 254 31.48 -1.72 13.99
N GLU A 255 31.39 -2.26 15.24
CA GLU A 255 32.24 -3.35 15.72
C GLU A 255 31.79 -4.69 15.11
N LEU A 256 30.46 -4.90 14.97
CA LEU A 256 29.89 -6.07 14.35
C LEU A 256 29.87 -5.99 12.83
N CYS A 257 30.04 -4.80 12.25
CA CYS A 257 29.91 -4.57 10.82
C CYS A 257 31.14 -5.05 10.04
N THR A 258 30.98 -6.11 9.26
CA THR A 258 32.04 -6.66 8.37
C THR A 258 32.16 -5.93 7.03
N ARG A 259 31.37 -4.86 6.80
CA ARG A 259 31.34 -4.10 5.53
C ARG A 259 30.99 -4.95 4.30
N CYS A 260 30.20 -6.01 4.47
CA CYS A 260 29.80 -6.95 3.41
C CYS A 260 28.90 -6.32 2.32
N ARG A 261 28.44 -5.08 2.47
CA ARG A 261 27.63 -4.30 1.52
C ARG A 261 26.21 -4.82 1.30
N LYS A 262 25.73 -5.81 2.05
CA LYS A 262 24.35 -6.31 1.91
C LYS A 262 23.32 -5.21 2.10
N CYS A 263 23.51 -4.36 3.12
CA CYS A 263 22.63 -3.20 3.39
C CYS A 263 22.61 -2.17 2.26
N VAL A 264 23.70 -2.04 1.49
CA VAL A 264 23.77 -1.17 0.30
C VAL A 264 22.98 -1.79 -0.85
N GLN A 265 23.15 -3.09 -1.09
CA GLN A 265 22.49 -3.80 -2.20
C GLN A 265 20.98 -3.89 -2.03
N ILE A 266 20.52 -4.16 -0.79
CA ILE A 266 19.09 -4.37 -0.52
C ILE A 266 18.30 -3.06 -0.32
N CYS A 267 18.99 -1.93 -0.09
CA CYS A 267 18.30 -0.67 0.19
C CYS A 267 17.56 -0.13 -1.05
N PRO A 268 16.22 -0.10 -1.05
CA PRO A 268 15.43 0.30 -2.22
C PRO A 268 15.61 1.78 -2.58
N LEU A 269 15.98 2.62 -1.61
CA LEU A 269 16.13 4.06 -1.78
C LEU A 269 17.60 4.53 -1.73
N LYS A 270 18.55 3.58 -1.72
CA LYS A 270 19.99 3.90 -1.67
C LYS A 270 20.34 4.83 -0.50
N ALA A 271 19.70 4.62 0.65
CA ALA A 271 20.05 5.33 1.89
C ALA A 271 21.38 4.86 2.48
N ASN A 272 21.81 3.64 2.15
CA ASN A 272 23.16 3.12 2.48
C ASN A 272 24.04 3.15 1.24
N LEU A 273 25.20 3.77 1.33
CA LEU A 273 26.21 3.77 0.27
C LEU A 273 27.55 3.27 0.80
N TYR A 274 28.30 2.58 -0.05
CA TYR A 274 29.65 2.16 0.28
C TYR A 274 30.66 3.24 -0.14
N HIS A 275 31.43 3.71 0.81
CA HIS A 275 32.57 4.58 0.56
C HIS A 275 33.82 3.71 0.41
N ALA A 276 34.28 3.56 -0.82
CA ALA A 276 35.55 2.90 -1.12
C ALA A 276 36.71 3.86 -0.84
N SER A 277 37.80 3.34 -0.26
CA SER A 277 39.01 4.10 -0.02
C SER A 277 40.25 3.28 -0.47
N HIS A 278 41.33 3.95 -0.81
CA HIS A 278 42.64 3.29 -1.04
C HIS A 278 43.16 2.66 0.26
N ASP A 279 42.87 3.27 1.39
CA ASP A 279 43.11 2.72 2.70
C ASP A 279 41.88 1.94 3.18
N LYS A 280 42.04 0.63 3.38
CA LYS A 280 40.99 -0.27 3.82
C LYS A 280 40.37 0.11 5.19
N GLU A 281 41.16 0.76 6.06
CA GLU A 281 40.65 1.21 7.38
C GLU A 281 39.68 2.38 7.23
N SER A 282 39.81 3.14 6.16
CA SER A 282 38.89 4.26 5.84
C SER A 282 37.64 3.84 5.08
N GLU A 283 37.55 2.58 4.64
CA GLU A 283 36.31 2.06 4.00
C GLU A 283 35.17 2.01 5.01
N ARG A 284 33.99 2.51 4.62
CA ARG A 284 32.80 2.53 5.48
C ARG A 284 31.49 2.52 4.71
N ILE A 285 30.42 2.16 5.41
CA ILE A 285 29.07 2.35 4.91
C ILE A 285 28.59 3.72 5.39
N LEU A 286 28.21 4.59 4.44
CA LEU A 286 27.58 5.88 4.72
C LEU A 286 26.08 5.68 4.79
N PHE A 287 25.44 6.34 5.73
CA PHE A 287 23.99 6.34 5.88
C PHE A 287 23.43 7.75 5.67
N PHE A 288 22.39 7.86 4.82
CA PHE A 288 21.70 9.09 4.48
C PHE A 288 20.26 9.00 5.00
N GLU A 289 20.03 9.59 6.17
CA GLU A 289 18.74 9.56 6.87
C GLU A 289 17.60 10.14 6.04
N GLU A 290 17.86 11.19 5.26
CA GLU A 290 16.86 11.85 4.43
C GLU A 290 16.27 10.92 3.36
N ARG A 291 17.05 9.91 2.89
CA ARG A 291 16.60 8.89 1.95
C ARG A 291 15.93 7.70 2.63
N CYS A 292 16.19 7.51 3.92
CA CYS A 292 15.68 6.37 4.66
C CYS A 292 14.18 6.52 4.92
N ILE A 293 13.43 5.41 4.74
CA ILE A 293 12.01 5.31 5.04
C ILE A 293 11.72 4.41 6.25
N GLY A 294 12.75 3.87 6.90
CA GLY A 294 12.62 3.06 8.11
C GLY A 294 11.97 1.68 7.86
N CYS A 295 12.18 1.07 6.70
CA CYS A 295 11.55 -0.21 6.34
C CYS A 295 12.16 -1.46 7.00
N GLY A 296 13.41 -1.40 7.47
CA GLY A 296 14.08 -2.51 8.16
C GLY A 296 14.79 -3.53 7.25
N LEU A 297 14.70 -3.43 5.93
CA LEU A 297 15.33 -4.40 5.02
C LEU A 297 16.83 -4.54 5.23
N CYS A 298 17.54 -3.45 5.53
CA CYS A 298 18.99 -3.50 5.80
C CYS A 298 19.33 -4.26 7.08
N ALA A 299 18.50 -4.15 8.10
CA ALA A 299 18.64 -4.90 9.35
C ALA A 299 18.31 -6.39 9.13
N TYR A 300 17.17 -6.68 8.48
CA TYR A 300 16.74 -8.04 8.17
C TYR A 300 17.76 -8.86 7.38
N HIS A 301 18.44 -8.24 6.43
CA HIS A 301 19.40 -8.88 5.56
C HIS A 301 20.87 -8.74 6.04
N CYS A 302 21.09 -8.20 7.25
CA CYS A 302 22.44 -8.11 7.80
C CYS A 302 22.90 -9.51 8.28
N PRO A 303 23.96 -10.09 7.69
CA PRO A 303 24.37 -11.45 8.05
C PRO A 303 25.04 -11.54 9.43
N ASN A 304 25.39 -10.40 10.01
CA ASN A 304 26.10 -10.30 11.28
C ASN A 304 25.26 -9.61 12.37
N ASP A 305 23.94 -9.40 12.12
CA ASP A 305 23.03 -8.67 13.01
C ASP A 305 23.57 -7.31 13.49
N ALA A 306 24.47 -6.70 12.67
CA ALA A 306 25.10 -5.42 12.96
C ALA A 306 24.18 -4.21 12.75
N ILE A 307 22.91 -4.40 12.38
CA ILE A 307 21.95 -3.32 12.17
C ILE A 307 20.63 -3.70 12.83
N GLU A 308 20.13 -2.80 13.65
CA GLU A 308 18.81 -2.92 14.28
C GLU A 308 17.95 -1.69 13.95
N LEU A 309 16.63 -1.81 14.01
CA LEU A 309 15.71 -0.66 13.97
C LEU A 309 15.43 -0.13 15.35
N VAL A 310 15.67 1.15 15.53
CA VAL A 310 15.41 1.87 16.77
C VAL A 310 14.30 2.89 16.52
N LYS A 311 13.36 3.01 17.45
CA LYS A 311 12.30 4.02 17.39
C LYS A 311 12.89 5.41 17.70
N VAL A 312 12.71 6.36 16.78
CA VAL A 312 13.28 7.71 16.86
C VAL A 312 12.23 8.80 16.90
N LYS A 313 10.95 8.46 16.68
CA LYS A 313 9.83 9.41 16.73
C LYS A 313 8.53 8.69 17.06
N ASP A 314 7.50 9.45 17.45
CA ASP A 314 6.16 8.97 17.79
C ASP A 314 5.09 9.66 16.93
N GLU A 315 5.25 9.65 15.61
CA GLU A 315 4.21 10.12 14.70
C GLU A 315 3.03 9.16 14.73
N VAL A 316 1.87 9.68 15.09
CA VAL A 316 0.63 8.94 15.19
C VAL A 316 -0.27 9.29 14.00
N PRO A 317 -0.65 8.31 13.16
CA PRO A 317 -1.52 8.56 12.02
C PRO A 317 -2.98 8.79 12.44
N GLU A 318 -3.83 9.20 11.49
CA GLU A 318 -5.28 9.30 11.70
C GLU A 318 -5.88 7.97 12.17
N VAL A 319 -7.00 8.04 12.91
CA VAL A 319 -7.57 6.83 13.52
C VAL A 319 -8.09 5.86 12.48
N ALA A 320 -8.86 6.33 11.52
CA ALA A 320 -9.52 5.48 10.54
C ALA A 320 -9.31 5.95 9.09
N PRO A 321 -9.51 5.07 8.08
CA PRO A 321 -9.33 5.41 6.66
C PRO A 321 -10.15 6.62 6.21
N ARG A 322 -11.37 6.80 6.73
CA ARG A 322 -12.21 7.95 6.40
C ARG A 322 -11.57 9.26 6.86
N ASP A 323 -11.02 9.27 8.08
CA ASP A 323 -10.39 10.48 8.66
C ASP A 323 -9.15 10.89 7.84
N ALA A 324 -8.32 9.90 7.48
CA ALA A 324 -7.17 10.10 6.61
C ALA A 324 -7.58 10.65 5.23
N PHE A 325 -8.63 10.09 4.62
CA PHE A 325 -9.13 10.55 3.34
C PHE A 325 -9.63 12.00 3.41
N MET A 326 -10.47 12.32 4.40
CA MET A 326 -11.00 13.67 4.58
C MET A 326 -9.90 14.70 4.81
N ARG A 327 -8.85 14.32 5.54
CA ARG A 327 -7.68 15.18 5.73
C ARG A 327 -6.93 15.44 4.43
N VAL A 328 -6.65 14.39 3.66
CA VAL A 328 -5.98 14.51 2.36
C VAL A 328 -6.77 15.42 1.42
N GLU A 329 -8.09 15.23 1.33
CA GLU A 329 -8.94 16.05 0.48
C GLU A 329 -9.02 17.51 0.94
N ALA A 330 -9.14 17.75 2.24
CA ALA A 330 -9.15 19.11 2.81
C ALA A 330 -7.84 19.87 2.52
N GLU A 331 -6.69 19.18 2.60
CA GLU A 331 -5.39 19.78 2.33
C GLU A 331 -5.10 20.01 0.82
N ARG A 332 -5.84 19.34 -0.09
CA ARG A 332 -5.71 19.54 -1.55
C ARG A 332 -6.43 20.78 -2.05
N ILE A 333 -7.44 21.27 -1.35
CA ILE A 333 -8.28 22.40 -1.74
C ILE A 333 -7.58 23.75 -1.48
N HIS A 334 -6.47 23.73 -0.77
CA HIS A 334 -5.65 24.90 -0.46
C HIS A 334 -4.29 24.84 -1.13
#